data_9b1ae53c46b201f47c759629e6f3f718
#
_entry.id   9b1ae53c46b201f47c759629e6f3f718
#
_cell.length_a   1.000
_cell.length_b   1.000
_cell.length_c   1.000
_cell.angle_alpha   90.00
_cell.angle_beta   90.00
_cell.angle_gamma   90.00
#
_symmetry.space_group_name_H-M   'P 1'
#
loop_
_entity.id
_entity.type
_entity.pdbx_description
1 polymer ?
#
loop_
_entity_poly.entity_id
_entity_poly.type
_entity_poly.pdbx_seq_one_letter_code
_entity_poly.pdbx_strand_id
1 'polypeptide(L)'
;MSRLNPREALEVSPFDTGVFSWKMRTRAIQENHWLQIDDGREEDLLEKKKGPVGIHLPGGETASLTLLKTIEYWLIERSISLPAIDDSLHPIDQCGRLIQEDVCLMERISDSWLLTAGSVCFPTHWDPTSKLGLSLDDIHSPVPRYDADLLPRPSNFMDRISDEMLVARTGWSLTACGELPLDRDHKIVQSDPSQLIVRVERQTLRKVPNSKAIAFTIRIHRWPLEVIKNDFALAKDLVGALQALPEEVKGYKTETSELSQRVQKYLSNTK
;
A
#
# COMPACT_ATOMS: atom_id res chain seq x y z
N MET A 1 5.03 12.28 8.72
CA MET A 1 4.06 12.73 7.69
C MET A 1 4.72 12.69 6.33
N SER A 2 3.93 12.52 5.25
CA SER A 2 4.48 12.48 3.89
C SER A 2 5.14 13.80 3.49
N ARG A 3 6.28 13.71 2.82
CA ARG A 3 7.03 14.86 2.32
C ARG A 3 6.42 15.41 1.02
N LEU A 4 5.98 14.51 0.15
CA LEU A 4 5.25 14.86 -1.07
C LEU A 4 3.83 15.30 -0.72
N ASN A 5 3.31 16.30 -1.42
CA ASN A 5 1.89 16.62 -1.33
C ASN A 5 1.04 15.55 -2.07
N PRO A 6 -0.28 15.48 -1.84
CA PRO A 6 -1.10 14.44 -2.47
C PRO A 6 -1.07 14.42 -4.00
N ARG A 7 -0.92 15.55 -4.66
CA ARG A 7 -0.88 15.64 -6.13
C ARG A 7 0.46 15.24 -6.73
N GLU A 8 1.55 15.38 -5.96
CA GLU A 8 2.88 14.90 -6.35
C GLU A 8 3.04 13.40 -6.11
N ALA A 9 2.45 12.90 -5.02
CA ALA A 9 2.58 11.51 -4.61
C ALA A 9 1.67 10.55 -5.40
N LEU A 10 0.55 11.03 -5.93
CA LEU A 10 -0.49 10.19 -6.52
C LEU A 10 -0.78 10.61 -7.96
N GLU A 11 -0.79 9.63 -8.85
CA GLU A 11 -1.12 9.85 -10.26
C GLU A 11 -2.59 10.24 -10.48
N VAL A 12 -3.46 9.90 -9.53
CA VAL A 12 -4.89 10.25 -9.50
C VAL A 12 -5.38 10.35 -8.08
N SER A 13 -6.54 11.00 -7.89
CA SER A 13 -7.26 10.98 -6.62
C SER A 13 -7.46 9.52 -6.15
N PRO A 14 -7.11 9.19 -4.91
CA PRO A 14 -7.34 7.85 -4.36
C PRO A 14 -8.82 7.60 -4.04
N PHE A 15 -9.61 8.66 -4.00
CA PHE A 15 -11.02 8.62 -3.62
C PHE A 15 -11.90 8.27 -4.81
N ASP A 16 -12.75 7.27 -4.63
CA ASP A 16 -13.68 6.80 -5.67
C ASP A 16 -15.03 7.49 -5.49
N THR A 17 -15.44 8.27 -6.48
CA THR A 17 -16.73 8.94 -6.48
C THR A 17 -17.76 8.14 -7.27
N GLY A 18 -19.01 8.12 -6.83
CA GLY A 18 -20.11 7.39 -7.46
C GLY A 18 -20.51 6.13 -6.70
N VAL A 19 -21.18 5.20 -7.37
CA VAL A 19 -21.63 3.95 -6.72
C VAL A 19 -20.42 3.14 -6.28
N PHE A 20 -20.38 2.81 -4.99
CA PHE A 20 -19.29 2.04 -4.41
C PHE A 20 -19.27 0.61 -4.95
N SER A 21 -18.09 0.18 -5.33
CA SER A 21 -17.72 -1.22 -5.58
C SER A 21 -16.21 -1.31 -5.48
N TRP A 22 -15.70 -2.37 -4.89
CA TRP A 22 -14.27 -2.62 -4.95
C TRP A 22 -13.83 -2.82 -6.40
N LYS A 23 -12.82 -2.09 -6.81
CA LYS A 23 -12.26 -2.15 -8.16
C LYS A 23 -10.75 -2.29 -8.08
N MET A 24 -10.16 -2.99 -9.02
CA MET A 24 -8.69 -3.07 -9.12
C MET A 24 -8.06 -1.70 -9.35
N ARG A 25 -8.69 -0.83 -10.15
CA ARG A 25 -8.24 0.56 -10.44
C ARG A 25 -6.76 0.66 -10.78
N THR A 26 -6.22 -0.36 -11.38
CA THR A 26 -4.84 -0.37 -11.83
C THR A 26 -4.66 0.54 -13.04
N ARG A 27 -3.53 1.21 -13.11
CA ARG A 27 -3.08 1.98 -14.26
C ARG A 27 -1.64 1.65 -14.60
N ALA A 28 -1.32 1.65 -15.87
CA ALA A 28 0.06 1.57 -16.31
C ALA A 28 0.83 2.80 -15.86
N ILE A 29 2.05 2.59 -15.39
CA ILE A 29 3.00 3.65 -15.05
C ILE A 29 4.33 3.39 -15.73
N GLN A 30 5.13 4.45 -15.86
CA GLN A 30 6.48 4.34 -16.42
C GLN A 30 7.46 3.82 -15.38
N GLU A 31 8.58 3.27 -15.83
CA GLU A 31 9.63 2.68 -14.99
C GLU A 31 10.19 3.67 -13.95
N ASN A 32 10.31 4.94 -14.27
CA ASN A 32 10.76 5.97 -13.33
C ASN A 32 9.77 6.26 -12.20
N HIS A 33 8.52 5.78 -12.31
CA HIS A 33 7.48 5.91 -11.29
C HIS A 33 7.25 4.60 -10.51
N TRP A 34 8.10 3.60 -10.69
CA TRP A 34 7.95 2.34 -9.96
C TRP A 34 8.01 2.56 -8.45
N LEU A 35 9.12 3.10 -7.98
CA LEU A 35 9.34 3.41 -6.57
C LEU A 35 9.32 4.92 -6.35
N GLN A 36 8.93 5.33 -5.17
CA GLN A 36 8.87 6.74 -4.77
C GLN A 36 9.89 6.99 -3.66
N ILE A 37 10.98 7.65 -4.03
CA ILE A 37 12.04 8.03 -3.11
C ILE A 37 11.93 9.54 -2.86
N ASP A 38 11.80 9.93 -1.60
CA ASP A 38 11.73 11.33 -1.18
C ASP A 38 12.74 11.65 -0.05
N ASP A 39 12.77 12.89 0.38
CA ASP A 39 13.71 13.39 1.40
C ASP A 39 13.51 12.73 2.79
N GLY A 40 12.41 12.03 3.01
CA GLY A 40 12.14 11.26 4.22
C GLY A 40 12.74 9.85 4.21
N ARG A 41 13.45 9.45 3.15
CA ARG A 41 13.95 8.09 2.99
C ARG A 41 14.82 7.62 4.14
N GLU A 42 15.75 8.43 4.59
CA GLU A 42 16.66 8.07 5.68
C GLU A 42 15.88 7.78 6.98
N GLU A 43 14.91 8.63 7.32
CA GLU A 43 14.06 8.45 8.49
C GLU A 43 13.23 7.17 8.39
N ASP A 44 12.60 6.92 7.24
CA ASP A 44 11.79 5.73 7.00
C ASP A 44 12.64 4.44 7.05
N LEU A 45 13.86 4.46 6.48
CA LEU A 45 14.77 3.32 6.54
C LEU A 45 15.29 3.06 7.95
N LEU A 46 15.53 4.10 8.76
CA LEU A 46 15.86 3.96 10.18
C LEU A 46 14.69 3.33 10.96
N GLU A 47 13.46 3.73 10.66
CA GLU A 47 12.28 3.13 11.27
C GLU A 47 12.13 1.65 10.88
N LYS A 48 12.33 1.31 9.60
CA LYS A 48 12.32 -0.08 9.13
C LYS A 48 13.37 -0.95 9.82
N LYS A 49 14.55 -0.41 10.16
CA LYS A 49 15.58 -1.16 10.91
C LYS A 49 15.13 -1.59 12.31
N LYS A 50 14.18 -0.87 12.92
CA LYS A 50 13.58 -1.23 14.22
C LYS A 50 12.43 -2.23 14.06
N GLY A 51 11.87 -2.34 12.86
CA GLY A 51 10.73 -3.20 12.54
C GLY A 51 11.08 -4.68 12.44
N PRO A 52 10.09 -5.52 12.16
CA PRO A 52 10.28 -6.95 12.02
C PRO A 52 11.23 -7.30 10.87
N VAL A 53 11.89 -8.44 10.99
CA VAL A 53 12.66 -9.05 9.90
C VAL A 53 11.70 -9.57 8.83
N GLY A 54 12.14 -9.57 7.58
CA GLY A 54 11.37 -10.12 6.47
C GLY A 54 10.97 -11.58 6.68
N ILE A 55 9.82 -11.93 6.19
CA ILE A 55 9.24 -13.28 6.26
C ILE A 55 9.34 -13.95 4.89
N HIS A 56 9.56 -15.27 4.88
CA HIS A 56 9.64 -16.03 3.62
C HIS A 56 9.33 -17.50 3.82
N LEU A 57 8.81 -18.15 2.79
CA LEU A 57 8.73 -19.60 2.70
C LEU A 57 10.09 -20.18 2.27
N PRO A 58 10.40 -21.43 2.64
CA PRO A 58 11.55 -22.14 2.07
C PRO A 58 11.47 -22.18 0.53
N GLY A 59 12.57 -21.83 -0.16
CA GLY A 59 12.66 -21.87 -1.63
C GLY A 59 12.35 -20.55 -2.37
N GLY A 60 11.82 -19.52 -1.70
CA GLY A 60 11.57 -18.19 -2.29
C GLY A 60 12.81 -17.32 -2.50
N GLU A 61 14.01 -17.81 -2.22
CA GLU A 61 15.25 -17.04 -2.21
C GLU A 61 15.64 -16.51 -3.59
N THR A 62 15.48 -17.32 -4.64
CA THR A 62 15.88 -16.94 -6.02
C THR A 62 15.11 -15.74 -6.53
N ALA A 63 13.78 -15.71 -6.36
CA ALA A 63 12.96 -14.58 -6.77
C ALA A 63 13.26 -13.34 -5.94
N SER A 64 13.47 -13.49 -4.64
CA SER A 64 13.86 -12.42 -3.72
C SER A 64 15.21 -11.80 -4.11
N LEU A 65 16.22 -12.64 -4.44
CA LEU A 65 17.53 -12.17 -4.88
C LEU A 65 17.45 -11.42 -6.24
N THR A 66 16.64 -11.92 -7.15
CA THR A 66 16.43 -11.24 -8.44
C THR A 66 15.75 -9.89 -8.24
N LEU A 67 14.77 -9.82 -7.36
CA LEU A 67 14.10 -8.55 -7.02
C LEU A 67 15.08 -7.58 -6.37
N LEU A 68 15.92 -8.04 -5.43
CA LEU A 68 16.95 -7.21 -4.79
C LEU A 68 17.85 -6.55 -5.84
N LYS A 69 18.42 -7.34 -6.75
CA LYS A 69 19.26 -6.82 -7.84
C LYS A 69 18.49 -5.84 -8.75
N THR A 70 17.21 -6.08 -8.96
CA THR A 70 16.37 -5.18 -9.77
C THR A 70 16.17 -3.83 -9.07
N ILE A 71 15.96 -3.83 -7.76
CA ILE A 71 15.82 -2.61 -6.94
C ILE A 71 17.16 -1.86 -6.89
N GLU A 72 18.27 -2.56 -6.63
CA GLU A 72 19.61 -1.96 -6.63
C GLU A 72 19.92 -1.27 -7.96
N TYR A 73 19.71 -1.98 -9.07
CA TYR A 73 19.90 -1.44 -10.41
C TYR A 73 19.04 -0.19 -10.65
N TRP A 74 17.75 -0.24 -10.27
CA TRP A 74 16.82 0.87 -10.41
C TRP A 74 17.28 2.11 -9.64
N LEU A 75 17.80 1.94 -8.42
CA LEU A 75 18.33 3.02 -7.58
C LEU A 75 19.62 3.61 -8.17
N ILE A 76 20.55 2.76 -8.60
CA ILE A 76 21.84 3.18 -9.20
C ILE A 76 21.62 3.98 -10.48
N GLU A 77 20.75 3.52 -11.35
CA GLU A 77 20.43 4.23 -12.61
C GLU A 77 19.89 5.64 -12.39
N ARG A 78 19.33 5.90 -11.19
CA ARG A 78 18.79 7.22 -10.80
C ARG A 78 19.71 8.00 -9.90
N SER A 79 20.97 7.56 -9.77
CA SER A 79 21.98 8.17 -8.92
C SER A 79 21.53 8.25 -7.45
N ILE A 80 20.68 7.30 -7.00
CA ILE A 80 20.25 7.19 -5.61
C ILE A 80 21.23 6.28 -4.89
N SER A 81 21.83 6.76 -3.81
CA SER A 81 22.81 6.01 -3.03
C SER A 81 22.19 4.75 -2.39
N LEU A 82 22.94 3.66 -2.40
CA LEU A 82 22.56 2.45 -1.66
C LEU A 82 23.00 2.61 -0.20
N PRO A 83 22.11 2.42 0.78
CA PRO A 83 22.52 2.35 2.18
C PRO A 83 23.31 1.07 2.45
N ALA A 84 24.13 1.07 3.49
CA ALA A 84 24.73 -0.17 3.97
C ALA A 84 23.64 -1.13 4.47
N ILE A 85 23.66 -2.35 3.97
CA ILE A 85 22.73 -3.43 4.34
C ILE A 85 23.54 -4.55 4.97
N ASP A 86 22.91 -5.28 5.86
CA ASP A 86 23.44 -6.52 6.41
C ASP A 86 23.20 -7.66 5.41
N ASP A 87 24.27 -8.14 4.78
CA ASP A 87 24.24 -9.21 3.77
C ASP A 87 23.82 -10.56 4.37
N SER A 88 23.78 -10.71 5.68
CA SER A 88 23.28 -11.90 6.35
C SER A 88 21.74 -12.01 6.36
N LEU A 89 21.04 -10.90 6.07
CA LEU A 89 19.59 -10.89 5.97
C LEU A 89 19.13 -11.61 4.71
N HIS A 90 17.94 -12.20 4.77
CA HIS A 90 17.29 -12.77 3.57
C HIS A 90 17.10 -11.67 2.49
N PRO A 91 17.28 -11.98 1.18
CA PRO A 91 17.20 -10.97 0.12
C PRO A 91 15.90 -10.15 0.12
N ILE A 92 14.76 -10.72 0.54
CA ILE A 92 13.50 -9.94 0.63
C ILE A 92 13.58 -8.86 1.71
N ASP A 93 14.25 -9.13 2.84
CA ASP A 93 14.42 -8.12 3.87
C ASP A 93 15.40 -7.04 3.42
N GLN A 94 16.46 -7.42 2.72
CA GLN A 94 17.38 -6.47 2.09
C GLN A 94 16.62 -5.54 1.12
N CYS A 95 15.70 -6.06 0.30
CA CYS A 95 14.82 -5.23 -0.55
C CYS A 95 14.11 -4.14 0.26
N GLY A 96 13.45 -4.54 1.35
CA GLY A 96 12.72 -3.60 2.21
C GLY A 96 13.62 -2.58 2.91
N ARG A 97 14.93 -2.89 3.11
CA ARG A 97 15.91 -1.98 3.71
C ARG A 97 16.52 -0.99 2.71
N LEU A 98 16.27 -1.16 1.40
CA LEU A 98 16.73 -0.26 0.35
C LEU A 98 15.76 0.88 0.05
N ILE A 99 14.47 0.64 0.22
CA ILE A 99 13.39 1.52 -0.27
C ILE A 99 12.38 1.85 0.83
N GLN A 100 11.61 2.90 0.59
CA GLN A 100 10.58 3.35 1.54
C GLN A 100 9.30 2.49 1.46
N GLU A 101 9.08 1.79 0.35
CA GLU A 101 7.98 0.84 0.19
C GLU A 101 8.18 -0.40 1.05
N ASP A 102 7.09 -0.96 1.54
CA ASP A 102 7.02 -2.36 1.91
C ASP A 102 6.99 -3.23 0.66
N VAL A 103 7.51 -4.46 0.76
CA VAL A 103 7.69 -5.35 -0.38
C VAL A 103 7.10 -6.72 -0.08
N CYS A 104 6.29 -7.22 -1.00
CA CYS A 104 5.78 -8.59 -0.97
C CYS A 104 6.10 -9.29 -2.29
N LEU A 105 6.39 -10.60 -2.23
CA LEU A 105 6.50 -11.47 -3.40
C LEU A 105 5.30 -12.40 -3.44
N MET A 106 4.61 -12.38 -4.56
CA MET A 106 3.55 -13.31 -4.90
C MET A 106 4.05 -14.29 -5.95
N GLU A 107 3.97 -15.58 -5.67
CA GLU A 107 4.36 -16.61 -6.62
C GLU A 107 3.18 -17.53 -6.94
N ARG A 108 3.12 -17.96 -8.21
CA ARG A 108 2.12 -18.93 -8.63
C ARG A 108 2.59 -20.34 -8.28
N ILE A 109 1.98 -20.91 -7.26
CA ILE A 109 2.24 -22.30 -6.81
C ILE A 109 0.97 -23.10 -7.07
N SER A 110 1.09 -24.14 -7.89
CA SER A 110 -0.08 -24.88 -8.42
C SER A 110 -1.04 -23.91 -9.12
N ASP A 111 -2.26 -23.80 -8.65
CA ASP A 111 -3.30 -22.97 -9.26
C ASP A 111 -3.59 -21.67 -8.50
N SER A 112 -2.74 -21.31 -7.51
CA SER A 112 -2.98 -20.15 -6.64
C SER A 112 -1.78 -19.21 -6.59
N TRP A 113 -2.06 -17.92 -6.46
CA TRP A 113 -1.07 -16.89 -6.16
C TRP A 113 -0.90 -16.81 -4.65
N LEU A 114 0.28 -17.23 -4.14
CA LEU A 114 0.59 -17.25 -2.71
C LEU A 114 1.59 -16.15 -2.35
N LEU A 115 1.45 -15.58 -1.15
CA LEU A 115 2.48 -14.73 -0.55
C LEU A 115 3.63 -15.61 -0.10
N THR A 116 4.76 -15.57 -0.82
CA THR A 116 5.92 -16.43 -0.55
C THR A 116 7.04 -15.75 0.20
N ALA A 117 7.12 -14.42 0.11
CA ALA A 117 8.07 -13.64 0.89
C ALA A 117 7.57 -12.19 1.05
N GLY A 118 8.01 -11.52 2.13
CA GLY A 118 7.69 -10.11 2.34
C GLY A 118 8.60 -9.44 3.37
N SER A 119 8.90 -8.18 3.14
CA SER A 119 9.45 -7.24 4.12
C SER A 119 8.44 -6.12 4.30
N VAL A 120 7.58 -6.28 5.31
CA VAL A 120 6.47 -5.37 5.60
C VAL A 120 6.68 -4.80 6.99
N CYS A 121 7.09 -3.55 7.03
CA CYS A 121 7.38 -2.80 8.25
C CYS A 121 6.26 -1.82 8.61
N PHE A 122 5.42 -1.45 7.65
CA PHE A 122 4.40 -0.41 7.80
C PHE A 122 2.97 -0.91 7.48
N PRO A 123 2.55 -2.05 8.06
CA PRO A 123 1.23 -2.60 7.77
C PRO A 123 0.12 -1.66 8.21
N THR A 124 -1.06 -1.77 7.57
CA THR A 124 -2.28 -1.08 7.96
C THR A 124 -3.26 -2.10 8.53
N HIS A 125 -3.28 -2.27 9.84
CA HIS A 125 -4.20 -3.16 10.57
C HIS A 125 -4.14 -4.64 10.17
N TRP A 126 -2.99 -5.13 9.73
CA TRP A 126 -2.79 -6.55 9.42
C TRP A 126 -1.42 -7.05 9.89
N ASP A 127 -1.30 -8.33 10.11
CA ASP A 127 -0.07 -8.99 10.50
C ASP A 127 0.50 -9.77 9.31
N PRO A 128 1.67 -9.36 8.79
CA PRO A 128 2.32 -10.04 7.67
C PRO A 128 2.60 -11.51 7.93
N THR A 129 2.99 -11.88 9.15
CA THR A 129 3.34 -13.25 9.50
C THR A 129 2.17 -14.20 9.35
N SER A 130 0.96 -13.71 9.69
CA SER A 130 -0.27 -14.49 9.55
C SER A 130 -0.72 -14.69 8.09
N LYS A 131 -0.09 -14.00 7.14
CA LYS A 131 -0.45 -14.04 5.71
C LYS A 131 0.53 -14.84 4.86
N LEU A 132 1.68 -15.19 5.40
CA LEU A 132 2.68 -15.97 4.68
C LEU A 132 2.13 -17.34 4.27
N GLY A 133 2.28 -17.69 3.01
CA GLY A 133 1.77 -18.93 2.43
C GLY A 133 0.27 -18.92 2.08
N LEU A 134 -0.46 -17.87 2.44
CA LEU A 134 -1.87 -17.76 2.07
C LEU A 134 -2.03 -17.33 0.61
N SER A 135 -3.16 -17.75 0.03
CA SER A 135 -3.55 -17.29 -1.29
C SER A 135 -3.95 -15.81 -1.28
N LEU A 136 -3.89 -15.18 -2.45
CA LEU A 136 -4.34 -13.79 -2.63
C LEU A 136 -5.78 -13.59 -2.13
N ASP A 137 -6.63 -14.57 -2.35
CA ASP A 137 -8.04 -14.53 -1.96
C ASP A 137 -8.19 -14.70 -0.44
N ASP A 138 -7.44 -15.62 0.19
CA ASP A 138 -7.44 -15.80 1.65
C ASP A 138 -6.86 -14.58 2.39
N ILE A 139 -5.83 -13.95 1.82
CA ILE A 139 -5.28 -12.70 2.36
C ILE A 139 -6.36 -11.62 2.46
N HIS A 140 -7.22 -11.52 1.45
CA HIS A 140 -8.23 -10.47 1.36
C HIS A 140 -9.61 -10.88 1.87
N SER A 141 -9.83 -12.13 2.28
CA SER A 141 -11.12 -12.60 2.80
C SER A 141 -11.70 -11.76 3.95
N PRO A 142 -10.88 -11.11 4.84
CA PRO A 142 -11.43 -10.22 5.85
C PRO A 142 -11.97 -8.87 5.33
N VAL A 143 -11.70 -8.53 4.05
CA VAL A 143 -12.16 -7.27 3.46
C VAL A 143 -13.64 -7.37 3.15
N PRO A 144 -14.51 -6.49 3.72
CA PRO A 144 -15.94 -6.56 3.46
C PRO A 144 -16.26 -6.50 1.97
N ARG A 145 -17.14 -7.36 1.46
CA ARG A 145 -17.56 -7.45 0.06
C ARG A 145 -16.48 -7.87 -0.95
N TYR A 146 -15.32 -8.35 -0.49
CA TYR A 146 -14.25 -8.75 -1.40
C TYR A 146 -14.74 -9.78 -2.43
N ASP A 147 -15.38 -10.84 -1.96
CA ASP A 147 -15.87 -11.93 -2.83
C ASP A 147 -16.89 -11.41 -3.85
N ALA A 148 -17.85 -10.61 -3.41
CA ALA A 148 -18.92 -10.11 -4.26
C ALA A 148 -18.45 -9.12 -5.34
N ASP A 149 -17.50 -8.28 -5.00
CA ASP A 149 -17.06 -7.16 -5.86
C ASP A 149 -15.84 -7.50 -6.72
N LEU A 150 -14.91 -8.31 -6.21
CA LEU A 150 -13.58 -8.51 -6.82
C LEU A 150 -13.29 -9.91 -7.35
N LEU A 151 -13.79 -10.99 -6.72
CA LEU A 151 -13.46 -12.35 -7.19
C LEU A 151 -14.07 -12.66 -8.57
N PRO A 152 -13.37 -13.41 -9.44
CA PRO A 152 -11.97 -13.88 -9.35
C PRO A 152 -10.96 -12.92 -10.00
N ARG A 153 -11.28 -11.64 -10.11
CA ARG A 153 -10.51 -10.67 -10.90
C ARG A 153 -9.06 -10.46 -10.46
N PRO A 154 -8.72 -10.44 -9.15
CA PRO A 154 -7.34 -10.20 -8.73
C PRO A 154 -6.39 -11.29 -9.22
N SER A 155 -6.73 -12.57 -9.05
CA SER A 155 -5.90 -13.70 -9.51
C SER A 155 -5.79 -13.71 -11.04
N ASN A 156 -6.88 -13.48 -11.76
CA ASN A 156 -6.89 -13.37 -13.23
C ASN A 156 -6.06 -12.16 -13.71
N PHE A 157 -6.01 -11.10 -12.94
CA PHE A 157 -5.17 -9.94 -13.26
C PHE A 157 -3.68 -10.27 -13.08
N MET A 158 -3.33 -10.94 -11.97
CA MET A 158 -1.95 -11.40 -11.74
C MET A 158 -1.44 -12.30 -12.86
N ASP A 159 -2.29 -13.20 -13.39
CA ASP A 159 -1.97 -14.09 -14.51
C ASP A 159 -1.63 -13.34 -15.81
N ARG A 160 -2.08 -12.11 -15.95
CA ARG A 160 -1.88 -11.28 -17.15
C ARG A 160 -0.69 -10.31 -17.05
N ILE A 161 -0.06 -10.20 -15.88
CA ILE A 161 1.09 -9.32 -15.71
C ILE A 161 2.27 -9.88 -16.52
N SER A 162 2.65 -9.17 -17.58
CA SER A 162 3.83 -9.47 -18.41
C SER A 162 5.09 -8.78 -17.90
N ASP A 163 6.24 -9.12 -18.45
CA ASP A 163 7.53 -8.51 -18.11
C ASP A 163 7.58 -6.99 -18.38
N GLU A 164 6.79 -6.53 -19.35
CA GLU A 164 6.72 -5.12 -19.76
C GLU A 164 5.68 -4.33 -18.94
N MET A 165 4.90 -5.02 -18.13
CA MET A 165 3.75 -4.44 -17.43
C MET A 165 4.16 -3.96 -16.05
N LEU A 166 4.07 -2.66 -15.85
CA LEU A 166 4.22 -2.02 -14.55
C LEU A 166 2.95 -1.21 -14.27
N VAL A 167 2.27 -1.53 -13.18
CA VAL A 167 1.01 -0.88 -12.84
C VAL A 167 1.01 -0.36 -11.41
N ALA A 168 0.28 0.72 -11.20
CA ALA A 168 0.01 1.26 -9.88
C ALA A 168 -1.49 1.29 -9.57
N ARG A 169 -1.82 1.23 -8.30
CA ARG A 169 -3.15 1.45 -7.73
C ARG A 169 -3.03 2.13 -6.38
N THR A 170 -4.13 2.65 -5.87
CA THR A 170 -4.18 3.27 -4.54
C THR A 170 -5.33 2.71 -3.70
N GLY A 171 -5.06 2.55 -2.41
CA GLY A 171 -6.08 2.36 -1.38
C GLY A 171 -6.00 3.51 -0.38
N TRP A 172 -7.08 3.78 0.35
CA TRP A 172 -7.09 4.82 1.39
C TRP A 172 -7.87 4.39 2.62
N SER A 173 -7.54 4.99 3.74
CA SER A 173 -8.27 4.91 5.01
C SER A 173 -8.12 6.21 5.80
N LEU A 174 -8.96 6.40 6.81
CA LEU A 174 -8.81 7.45 7.81
C LEU A 174 -8.30 6.83 9.11
N THR A 175 -7.38 7.51 9.77
CA THR A 175 -6.85 7.09 11.07
C THR A 175 -6.59 8.31 11.96
N ALA A 176 -6.62 8.11 13.28
CA ALA A 176 -6.14 9.11 14.24
C ALA A 176 -4.63 9.01 14.50
N CYS A 177 -4.00 7.92 14.07
CA CYS A 177 -2.58 7.68 14.28
C CYS A 177 -1.75 8.13 13.09
N GLY A 178 -0.77 8.98 13.35
CA GLY A 178 0.17 9.46 12.32
C GLY A 178 1.42 8.59 12.16
N GLU A 179 1.52 7.44 12.83
CA GLU A 179 2.67 6.55 12.73
C GLU A 179 2.63 5.70 11.45
N LEU A 180 3.80 5.23 11.01
CA LEU A 180 3.89 4.38 9.81
C LEU A 180 3.35 2.99 10.08
N PRO A 181 3.82 2.23 11.10
CA PRO A 181 3.18 0.98 11.46
C PRO A 181 1.84 1.27 12.16
N LEU A 182 0.78 0.65 11.67
CA LEU A 182 -0.51 0.61 12.35
C LEU A 182 -0.85 -0.84 12.69
N ASP A 183 -0.75 -1.19 13.95
CA ASP A 183 -1.20 -2.48 14.44
C ASP A 183 -2.74 -2.57 14.50
N ARG A 184 -3.26 -3.76 14.82
CA ARG A 184 -4.71 -4.04 14.85
C ARG A 184 -5.45 -3.33 15.97
N ASP A 185 -4.73 -2.85 16.99
CA ASP A 185 -5.33 -2.30 18.22
C ASP A 185 -5.46 -0.78 18.18
N HIS A 186 -4.88 -0.12 17.17
CA HIS A 186 -5.05 1.31 16.95
C HIS A 186 -6.46 1.62 16.44
N LYS A 187 -7.36 1.95 17.37
CA LYS A 187 -8.71 2.41 17.04
C LYS A 187 -8.85 3.90 17.27
N ILE A 188 -9.57 4.55 16.36
CA ILE A 188 -9.95 5.95 16.51
C ILE A 188 -11.04 6.03 17.59
N VAL A 189 -10.68 6.47 18.79
CA VAL A 189 -11.67 6.77 19.83
C VAL A 189 -11.98 8.26 19.77
N GLN A 190 -13.16 8.61 19.26
CA GLN A 190 -13.76 9.97 19.32
C GLN A 190 -12.85 11.15 18.86
N SER A 191 -11.98 10.94 17.89
CA SER A 191 -11.07 11.99 17.44
C SER A 191 -11.81 13.15 16.76
N ASP A 192 -11.33 14.37 16.99
CA ASP A 192 -11.75 15.55 16.22
C ASP A 192 -11.31 15.34 14.76
N PRO A 193 -12.18 15.60 13.77
CA PRO A 193 -11.80 15.50 12.35
C PRO A 193 -10.53 16.27 11.99
N SER A 194 -10.23 17.40 12.67
CA SER A 194 -9.00 18.17 12.45
C SER A 194 -7.72 17.42 12.80
N GLN A 195 -7.82 16.38 13.63
CA GLN A 195 -6.69 15.55 14.06
C GLN A 195 -6.51 14.29 13.21
N LEU A 196 -7.44 14.02 12.29
CA LEU A 196 -7.39 12.83 11.47
C LEU A 196 -6.31 12.91 10.39
N ILE A 197 -5.82 11.74 10.08
CA ILE A 197 -4.83 11.49 9.02
C ILE A 197 -5.52 10.72 7.90
N VAL A 198 -5.37 11.20 6.68
CA VAL A 198 -5.65 10.41 5.48
C VAL A 198 -4.42 9.57 5.19
N ARG A 199 -4.56 8.26 5.30
CA ARG A 199 -3.55 7.27 4.98
C ARG A 199 -3.84 6.69 3.61
N VAL A 200 -2.88 6.74 2.72
CA VAL A 200 -2.99 6.20 1.37
C VAL A 200 -1.88 5.20 1.14
N GLU A 201 -2.25 4.04 0.65
CA GLU A 201 -1.34 3.03 0.15
C GLU A 201 -1.22 3.18 -1.37
N ARG A 202 -0.09 3.64 -1.85
CA ARG A 202 0.25 3.54 -3.26
C ARG A 202 0.92 2.21 -3.49
N GLN A 203 0.27 1.37 -4.27
CA GLN A 203 0.67 0.00 -4.50
C GLN A 203 1.12 -0.16 -5.95
N THR A 204 2.26 -0.83 -6.18
CA THR A 204 2.70 -1.18 -7.53
C THR A 204 2.84 -2.69 -7.69
N LEU A 205 2.62 -3.16 -8.92
CA LEU A 205 2.82 -4.55 -9.28
C LEU A 205 3.68 -4.63 -10.54
N ARG A 206 4.71 -5.46 -10.48
CA ARG A 206 5.54 -5.81 -11.62
C ARG A 206 6.00 -7.25 -11.54
N LYS A 207 6.21 -7.86 -12.68
CA LYS A 207 6.83 -9.18 -12.74
C LYS A 207 8.31 -9.09 -12.37
N VAL A 208 8.79 -10.03 -11.57
CA VAL A 208 10.22 -10.15 -11.26
C VAL A 208 10.91 -10.77 -12.49
N PRO A 209 11.95 -10.14 -13.04
CA PRO A 209 12.61 -10.63 -14.24
C PRO A 209 13.03 -12.11 -14.15
N ASN A 210 12.89 -12.85 -15.25
CA ASN A 210 13.25 -14.27 -15.34
C ASN A 210 12.64 -15.18 -14.26
N SER A 211 11.48 -14.79 -13.70
CA SER A 211 10.78 -15.55 -12.69
C SER A 211 9.27 -15.62 -12.97
N LYS A 212 8.57 -16.44 -12.17
CA LYS A 212 7.10 -16.47 -12.14
C LYS A 212 6.53 -15.63 -11.00
N ALA A 213 7.37 -14.88 -10.30
CA ALA A 213 6.97 -14.05 -9.18
C ALA A 213 6.52 -12.65 -9.63
N ILE A 214 5.62 -12.08 -8.87
CA ILE A 214 5.20 -10.68 -8.97
C ILE A 214 5.63 -9.97 -7.70
N ALA A 215 6.40 -8.89 -7.86
CA ALA A 215 6.69 -7.95 -6.80
C ALA A 215 5.51 -7.02 -6.60
N PHE A 216 5.01 -6.96 -5.38
CA PHE A 216 3.99 -6.03 -4.92
C PHE A 216 4.63 -5.08 -3.92
N THR A 217 4.70 -3.80 -4.24
CA THR A 217 5.28 -2.79 -3.34
C THR A 217 4.19 -1.87 -2.80
N ILE A 218 4.36 -1.40 -1.57
CA ILE A 218 3.37 -0.56 -0.87
C ILE A 218 4.06 0.66 -0.30
N ARG A 219 3.86 1.83 -0.90
CA ARG A 219 4.28 3.12 -0.36
C ARG A 219 3.16 3.71 0.49
N ILE A 220 3.45 3.98 1.75
CA ILE A 220 2.49 4.59 2.66
C ILE A 220 2.64 6.10 2.62
N HIS A 221 1.57 6.79 2.27
CA HIS A 221 1.44 8.23 2.41
C HIS A 221 0.49 8.60 3.54
N ARG A 222 0.80 9.67 4.26
CA ARG A 222 0.03 10.14 5.42
C ARG A 222 -0.06 11.66 5.37
N TRP A 223 -1.28 12.16 5.27
CA TRP A 223 -1.54 13.60 5.28
C TRP A 223 -2.56 13.94 6.35
N PRO A 224 -2.36 15.02 7.14
CA PRO A 224 -3.44 15.57 7.95
C PRO A 224 -4.67 15.81 7.07
N LEU A 225 -5.86 15.52 7.59
CA LEU A 225 -7.12 15.74 6.85
C LEU A 225 -7.26 17.20 6.40
N GLU A 226 -6.65 18.13 7.12
CA GLU A 226 -6.59 19.55 6.76
C GLU A 226 -5.88 19.79 5.42
N VAL A 227 -4.86 19.01 5.08
CA VAL A 227 -4.19 19.10 3.76
C VAL A 227 -5.16 18.74 2.64
N ILE A 228 -5.98 17.71 2.85
CA ILE A 228 -7.03 17.32 1.88
C ILE A 228 -8.11 18.40 1.82
N LYS A 229 -8.53 18.95 2.96
CA LYS A 229 -9.52 20.02 3.04
C LYS A 229 -9.12 21.27 2.26
N ASN A 230 -7.84 21.61 2.28
CA ASN A 230 -7.31 22.78 1.58
C ASN A 230 -7.18 22.57 0.05
N ASP A 231 -7.38 21.36 -0.45
CA ASP A 231 -7.52 21.06 -1.88
C ASP A 231 -8.98 20.76 -2.20
N PHE A 232 -9.68 21.74 -2.78
CA PHE A 232 -11.11 21.64 -3.07
C PHE A 232 -11.50 20.37 -3.86
N ALA A 233 -10.70 19.97 -4.85
CA ALA A 233 -11.00 18.79 -5.66
C ALA A 233 -10.85 17.49 -4.83
N LEU A 234 -9.77 17.37 -4.07
CA LEU A 234 -9.56 16.22 -3.19
C LEU A 234 -10.60 16.14 -2.07
N ALA A 235 -10.96 17.30 -1.47
CA ALA A 235 -12.00 17.36 -0.45
C ALA A 235 -13.35 16.91 -1.00
N LYS A 236 -13.73 17.39 -2.18
CA LYS A 236 -14.96 16.99 -2.88
C LYS A 236 -14.96 15.49 -3.18
N ASP A 237 -13.86 14.96 -3.69
CA ASP A 237 -13.73 13.54 -4.01
C ASP A 237 -13.85 12.68 -2.74
N LEU A 238 -13.20 13.07 -1.64
CA LEU A 238 -13.29 12.35 -0.38
C LEU A 238 -14.71 12.36 0.20
N VAL A 239 -15.40 13.52 0.14
CA VAL A 239 -16.81 13.60 0.55
C VAL A 239 -17.67 12.66 -0.29
N GLY A 240 -17.51 12.69 -1.62
CA GLY A 240 -18.24 11.80 -2.53
C GLY A 240 -17.96 10.32 -2.23
N ALA A 241 -16.70 9.97 -1.99
CA ALA A 241 -16.31 8.62 -1.63
C ALA A 241 -16.95 8.17 -0.30
N LEU A 242 -16.90 9.00 0.73
CA LEU A 242 -17.51 8.71 2.04
C LEU A 242 -19.03 8.53 1.96
N GLN A 243 -19.71 9.32 1.14
CA GLN A 243 -21.15 9.20 0.90
C GLN A 243 -21.53 7.90 0.20
N ALA A 244 -20.67 7.43 -0.69
CA ALA A 244 -20.90 6.21 -1.47
C ALA A 244 -20.63 4.92 -0.70
N LEU A 245 -19.90 4.97 0.44
CA LEU A 245 -19.53 3.77 1.21
C LEU A 245 -20.76 3.04 1.76
N PRO A 246 -20.92 1.73 1.50
CA PRO A 246 -21.85 0.89 2.25
C PRO A 246 -21.49 0.83 3.74
N GLU A 247 -22.48 0.55 4.58
CA GLU A 247 -22.30 0.57 6.03
C GLU A 247 -21.18 -0.39 6.51
N GLU A 248 -21.13 -1.58 5.94
CA GLU A 248 -20.10 -2.58 6.25
C GLU A 248 -18.68 -2.14 5.86
N VAL A 249 -18.55 -1.27 4.85
CA VAL A 249 -17.25 -0.75 4.39
C VAL A 249 -16.86 0.51 5.15
N LYS A 250 -17.82 1.28 5.67
CA LYS A 250 -17.53 2.46 6.51
C LYS A 250 -16.68 2.06 7.71
N GLY A 251 -17.06 1.01 8.44
CA GLY A 251 -16.27 0.51 9.56
C GLY A 251 -14.84 0.10 9.18
N TYR A 252 -14.67 -0.44 7.99
CA TYR A 252 -13.36 -0.83 7.47
C TYR A 252 -12.49 0.38 7.06
N LYS A 253 -13.09 1.44 6.50
CA LYS A 253 -12.38 2.63 5.98
C LYS A 253 -12.21 3.75 7.00
N THR A 254 -13.16 3.89 7.92
CA THR A 254 -13.27 5.04 8.83
C THR A 254 -13.52 4.63 10.28
N GLU A 255 -13.44 3.33 10.58
CA GLU A 255 -13.72 2.70 11.88
C GLU A 255 -15.18 2.82 12.34
N THR A 256 -15.89 3.92 12.04
CA THR A 256 -17.31 4.08 12.38
C THR A 256 -18.06 4.93 11.35
N SER A 257 -19.35 4.67 11.19
CA SER A 257 -20.24 5.49 10.34
C SER A 257 -20.39 6.92 10.86
N GLU A 258 -20.38 7.11 12.17
CA GLU A 258 -20.46 8.43 12.79
C GLU A 258 -19.25 9.28 12.44
N LEU A 259 -18.04 8.71 12.46
CA LEU A 259 -16.83 9.41 12.04
C LEU A 259 -16.90 9.82 10.58
N SER A 260 -17.40 8.96 9.71
CA SER A 260 -17.64 9.28 8.30
C SER A 260 -18.51 10.53 8.12
N GLN A 261 -19.60 10.64 8.87
CA GLN A 261 -20.50 11.81 8.83
C GLN A 261 -19.82 13.09 9.34
N ARG A 262 -19.07 12.98 10.44
CA ARG A 262 -18.33 14.12 11.01
C ARG A 262 -17.26 14.64 10.05
N VAL A 263 -16.55 13.76 9.39
CA VAL A 263 -15.54 14.12 8.37
C VAL A 263 -16.20 14.81 7.17
N GLN A 264 -17.31 14.29 6.67
CA GLN A 264 -18.06 14.95 5.58
C GLN A 264 -18.46 16.38 5.96
N LYS A 265 -19.02 16.58 7.16
CA LYS A 265 -19.37 17.91 7.68
C LYS A 265 -18.15 18.83 7.81
N TYR A 266 -17.04 18.31 8.29
CA TYR A 266 -15.79 19.07 8.45
C TYR A 266 -15.23 19.53 7.10
N LEU A 267 -15.23 18.66 6.09
CA LEU A 267 -14.76 18.99 4.74
C LEU A 267 -15.71 19.94 3.99
N SER A 268 -17.02 19.84 4.24
CA SER A 268 -18.02 20.71 3.59
C SER A 268 -18.06 22.14 4.15
N ASN A 269 -17.51 22.37 5.34
CA ASN A 269 -17.43 23.68 5.98
C ASN A 269 -16.19 24.48 5.52
N THR A 270 -15.79 24.36 4.27
CA THR A 270 -14.71 25.17 3.68
C THR A 270 -15.29 26.56 3.37
N LYS A 271 -14.75 27.62 3.98
CA LYS A 271 -15.08 29.01 3.71
C LYS A 271 -14.50 29.46 2.38
#